data_91c6791b3509f8309d57f9069fb5fdfc
#
_entry.id   91c6791b3509f8309d57f9069fb5fdfc
#
_cell.length_a   1.000
_cell.length_b   1.000
_cell.length_c   1.000
_cell.angle_alpha   90.00
_cell.angle_beta   90.00
_cell.angle_gamma   90.00
#
_symmetry.space_group_name_H-M   'P 1'
#
loop_
_entity.id
_entity.type
_entity.pdbx_description
1 polymer ?
#
loop_
_entity_poly.entity_id
_entity_poly.type
_entity_poly.pdbx_seq_one_letter_code
_entity_poly.pdbx_strand_id
1 'polypeptide(L)'
;HPVLRNGAIARDLAAEIRTRWSEWSVSPEVTGQFTRPMLERLMLRTWLRDGEVFAQMVSGRINSLTPSAGVHFWLEALEPDFIPMTSDESNRLNQGVFVDDWGRPEKYLVYKSRPVSGRQMETKEVDAERMLHLKFVRRLHQMRGTSLLSGVLIRLSALKEYEDSELTAARIAAALGMYIRKGDGQSYETDGNDSKENERELTIQPGIIYDDLKPGEEIGMVKSDRPNPNLETFRNGQLLSLIHI
;
A
#
# COMPACT_ATOMS: atom_id res chain seq x y z
N HIS A 1 -25.87 1.76 -28.99
CA HIS A 1 -26.53 2.80 -29.81
C HIS A 1 -28.01 2.85 -29.46
N PRO A 2 -28.61 4.06 -29.29
CA PRO A 2 -30.05 4.20 -29.12
C PRO A 2 -30.76 3.71 -30.40
N VAL A 3 -31.86 2.97 -30.21
CA VAL A 3 -32.62 2.34 -31.29
C VAL A 3 -34.03 2.92 -31.28
N LEU A 4 -34.53 3.31 -32.44
CA LEU A 4 -35.88 3.73 -32.63
C LEU A 4 -36.86 2.53 -32.53
N ARG A 5 -38.17 2.82 -32.36
CA ARG A 5 -39.20 1.76 -32.28
C ARG A 5 -39.23 0.82 -33.49
N ASN A 6 -38.77 1.30 -34.64
CA ASN A 6 -38.69 0.53 -35.90
C ASN A 6 -37.39 -0.28 -36.06
N GLY A 7 -36.53 -0.32 -35.01
CA GLY A 7 -35.27 -1.03 -35.04
C GLY A 7 -34.09 -0.26 -35.68
N ALA A 8 -34.31 0.91 -36.25
CA ALA A 8 -33.27 1.72 -36.85
C ALA A 8 -32.44 2.45 -35.78
N ILE A 9 -31.13 2.65 -36.02
CA ILE A 9 -30.25 3.40 -35.13
C ILE A 9 -30.61 4.90 -35.18
N ALA A 10 -30.90 5.48 -34.03
CA ALA A 10 -31.15 6.92 -33.89
C ALA A 10 -29.81 7.68 -33.91
N ARG A 11 -29.32 8.01 -35.12
CA ARG A 11 -27.95 8.57 -35.31
C ARG A 11 -27.80 9.95 -34.67
N ASP A 12 -28.80 10.82 -34.78
CA ASP A 12 -28.74 12.17 -34.21
C ASP A 12 -28.73 12.16 -32.71
N LEU A 13 -29.57 11.32 -32.08
CA LEU A 13 -29.57 11.11 -30.63
C LEU A 13 -28.24 10.51 -30.16
N ALA A 14 -27.67 9.57 -30.91
CA ALA A 14 -26.36 8.98 -30.60
C ALA A 14 -25.23 10.02 -30.70
N ALA A 15 -25.31 10.95 -31.61
CA ALA A 15 -24.36 12.05 -31.73
C ALA A 15 -24.48 13.03 -30.55
N GLU A 16 -25.69 13.42 -30.18
CA GLU A 16 -25.93 14.29 -29.03
C GLU A 16 -25.45 13.65 -27.72
N ILE A 17 -25.78 12.39 -27.49
CA ILE A 17 -25.30 11.66 -26.31
C ILE A 17 -23.75 11.65 -26.24
N ARG A 18 -23.06 11.39 -27.36
CA ARG A 18 -21.58 11.42 -27.40
C ARG A 18 -21.02 12.79 -27.08
N THR A 19 -21.61 13.84 -27.63
CA THR A 19 -21.20 15.23 -27.37
C THR A 19 -21.33 15.55 -25.87
N ARG A 20 -22.53 15.34 -25.31
CA ARG A 20 -22.78 15.60 -23.87
C ARG A 20 -21.91 14.73 -22.95
N TRP A 21 -21.66 13.47 -23.34
CA TRP A 21 -20.77 12.59 -22.63
C TRP A 21 -19.32 13.09 -22.63
N SER A 22 -18.85 13.57 -23.80
CA SER A 22 -17.51 14.14 -23.94
C SER A 22 -17.34 15.39 -23.06
N GLU A 23 -18.32 16.30 -23.10
CA GLU A 23 -18.32 17.52 -22.30
C GLU A 23 -18.40 17.21 -20.80
N TRP A 24 -19.30 16.31 -20.39
CA TRP A 24 -19.40 15.84 -18.99
C TRP A 24 -18.10 15.18 -18.51
N SER A 25 -17.40 14.47 -19.37
CA SER A 25 -16.14 13.76 -19.03
C SER A 25 -14.99 14.69 -18.65
N VAL A 26 -15.11 16.00 -18.90
CA VAL A 26 -14.10 16.99 -18.51
C VAL A 26 -14.12 17.23 -17.00
N SER A 27 -15.31 17.27 -16.37
CA SER A 27 -15.48 17.49 -14.93
C SER A 27 -16.68 16.69 -14.41
N PRO A 28 -16.56 15.36 -14.28
CA PRO A 28 -17.65 14.46 -13.91
C PRO A 28 -17.85 14.32 -12.41
N GLU A 29 -16.96 14.87 -11.60
CA GLU A 29 -16.97 14.63 -10.15
C GLU A 29 -17.22 15.92 -9.36
N VAL A 30 -17.65 15.75 -8.09
CA VAL A 30 -18.17 16.83 -7.23
C VAL A 30 -17.14 17.92 -6.90
N THR A 31 -15.83 17.63 -6.92
CA THR A 31 -14.80 18.62 -6.61
C THR A 31 -14.33 19.40 -7.84
N GLY A 32 -14.64 18.91 -9.05
CA GLY A 32 -14.21 19.52 -10.30
C GLY A 32 -12.72 19.41 -10.60
N GLN A 33 -11.96 18.60 -9.83
CA GLN A 33 -10.52 18.50 -9.97
C GLN A 33 -10.08 17.43 -10.97
N PHE A 34 -10.91 16.42 -11.20
CA PHE A 34 -10.54 15.25 -11.98
C PHE A 34 -11.37 15.15 -13.26
N THR A 35 -10.68 14.88 -14.36
CA THR A 35 -11.35 14.41 -15.58
C THR A 35 -11.78 12.96 -15.40
N ARG A 36 -12.75 12.49 -16.20
CA ARG A 36 -13.22 11.10 -16.15
C ARG A 36 -12.08 10.07 -16.23
N PRO A 37 -11.12 10.16 -17.17
CA PRO A 37 -10.01 9.18 -17.22
C PRO A 37 -9.12 9.21 -15.98
N MET A 38 -8.94 10.38 -15.37
CA MET A 38 -8.18 10.49 -14.10
C MET A 38 -8.94 9.84 -12.95
N LEU A 39 -10.22 10.13 -12.84
CA LEU A 39 -11.11 9.57 -11.83
C LEU A 39 -11.14 8.03 -11.93
N GLU A 40 -11.39 7.49 -13.12
CA GLU A 40 -11.40 6.04 -13.36
C GLU A 40 -10.07 5.37 -12.97
N ARG A 41 -8.94 6.00 -13.31
CA ARG A 41 -7.61 5.49 -12.93
C ARG A 41 -7.39 5.51 -11.42
N LEU A 42 -7.83 6.56 -10.72
CA LEU A 42 -7.74 6.65 -9.26
C LEU A 42 -8.65 5.60 -8.60
N MET A 43 -9.87 5.47 -9.06
CA MET A 43 -10.81 4.44 -8.58
C MET A 43 -10.26 3.02 -8.79
N LEU A 44 -9.69 2.74 -9.97
CA LEU A 44 -9.06 1.44 -10.24
C LEU A 44 -7.88 1.18 -9.29
N ARG A 45 -7.03 2.19 -9.04
CA ARG A 45 -5.91 2.06 -8.09
C ARG A 45 -6.40 1.77 -6.69
N THR A 46 -7.41 2.49 -6.21
CA THR A 46 -8.03 2.26 -4.90
C THR A 46 -8.64 0.86 -4.82
N TRP A 47 -9.37 0.45 -5.84
CA TRP A 47 -9.96 -0.89 -5.91
C TRP A 47 -8.92 -2.00 -5.83
N LEU A 48 -7.81 -1.89 -6.55
CA LEU A 48 -6.72 -2.88 -6.50
C LEU A 48 -5.98 -2.88 -5.16
N ARG A 49 -5.70 -1.67 -4.61
CA ARG A 49 -4.96 -1.48 -3.36
C ARG A 49 -5.78 -1.92 -2.15
N ASP A 50 -7.02 -1.43 -2.06
CA ASP A 50 -7.86 -1.56 -0.87
C ASP A 50 -8.89 -2.69 -0.98
N GLY A 51 -9.11 -3.21 -2.21
CA GLY A 51 -10.05 -4.28 -2.49
C GLY A 51 -11.46 -3.80 -2.82
N GLU A 52 -11.76 -2.53 -2.59
CA GLU A 52 -13.03 -1.91 -2.89
C GLU A 52 -12.89 -0.41 -3.13
N VAL A 53 -13.88 0.15 -3.82
CA VAL A 53 -14.01 1.58 -4.04
C VAL A 53 -15.50 1.91 -4.20
N PHE A 54 -15.88 3.08 -3.74
CA PHE A 54 -17.26 3.57 -3.80
C PHE A 54 -17.35 4.81 -4.67
N ALA A 55 -18.51 5.00 -5.28
CA ALA A 55 -18.84 6.26 -5.91
C ALA A 55 -20.33 6.57 -5.69
N GLN A 56 -20.63 7.66 -5.01
CA GLN A 56 -21.98 8.16 -4.85
C GLN A 56 -22.40 8.89 -6.13
N MET A 57 -23.54 8.52 -6.68
CA MET A 57 -24.19 9.24 -7.79
C MET A 57 -24.97 10.43 -7.24
N VAL A 58 -24.56 11.61 -7.61
CA VAL A 58 -25.16 12.88 -7.20
C VAL A 58 -25.89 13.48 -8.40
N SER A 59 -27.21 13.66 -8.30
CA SER A 59 -28.04 14.16 -9.41
C SER A 59 -29.01 15.23 -8.95
N GLY A 60 -29.39 16.12 -9.86
CA GLY A 60 -30.37 17.19 -9.62
C GLY A 60 -29.70 18.56 -9.51
N ARG A 61 -30.52 19.59 -9.23
CA ARG A 61 -30.02 20.95 -9.06
C ARG A 61 -29.47 21.15 -7.64
N ILE A 62 -28.17 21.29 -7.56
CA ILE A 62 -27.44 21.53 -6.29
C ILE A 62 -26.75 22.88 -6.42
N ASN A 63 -27.06 23.82 -5.55
CA ASN A 63 -26.59 25.22 -5.66
C ASN A 63 -25.05 25.34 -5.57
N SER A 64 -24.38 24.40 -4.92
CA SER A 64 -22.92 24.40 -4.76
C SER A 64 -22.18 23.72 -5.92
N LEU A 65 -22.88 23.06 -6.85
CA LEU A 65 -22.26 22.33 -7.96
C LEU A 65 -22.64 22.98 -9.30
N THR A 66 -21.63 23.34 -10.08
CA THR A 66 -21.83 23.87 -11.44
C THR A 66 -21.89 22.72 -12.43
N PRO A 67 -23.00 22.55 -13.16
CA PRO A 67 -23.14 21.45 -14.12
C PRO A 67 -22.20 21.62 -15.30
N SER A 68 -21.48 20.59 -15.65
CA SER A 68 -20.71 20.51 -16.88
C SER A 68 -21.69 20.24 -18.05
N ALA A 69 -21.63 21.02 -19.09
CA ALA A 69 -22.50 20.88 -20.30
C ALA A 69 -24.01 20.79 -20.01
N GLY A 70 -24.49 21.41 -18.95
CA GLY A 70 -25.91 21.35 -18.57
C GLY A 70 -26.38 19.98 -18.07
N VAL A 71 -25.48 19.06 -17.83
CA VAL A 71 -25.77 17.75 -17.25
C VAL A 71 -25.64 17.82 -15.71
N HIS A 72 -26.78 17.75 -15.03
CA HIS A 72 -26.88 17.80 -13.57
C HIS A 72 -26.62 16.41 -12.94
N PHE A 73 -25.45 15.85 -13.18
CA PHE A 73 -25.02 14.55 -12.67
C PHE A 73 -23.52 14.57 -12.37
N TRP A 74 -23.15 14.15 -11.18
CA TRP A 74 -21.77 14.07 -10.72
C TRP A 74 -21.53 12.77 -9.99
N LEU A 75 -20.26 12.41 -9.85
CA LEU A 75 -19.79 11.30 -9.03
C LEU A 75 -19.01 11.86 -7.84
N GLU A 76 -19.32 11.38 -6.66
CA GLU A 76 -18.49 11.56 -5.46
C GLU A 76 -17.74 10.26 -5.23
N ALA A 77 -16.47 10.20 -5.64
CA ALA A 77 -15.63 9.01 -5.41
C ALA A 77 -15.17 8.97 -3.95
N LEU A 78 -15.33 7.81 -3.32
CA LEU A 78 -15.07 7.61 -1.91
C LEU A 78 -14.11 6.42 -1.74
N GLU A 79 -13.05 6.62 -0.95
CA GLU A 79 -12.19 5.54 -0.48
C GLU A 79 -12.93 4.69 0.57
N PRO A 80 -12.52 3.42 0.80
CA PRO A 80 -13.15 2.54 1.79
C PRO A 80 -13.26 3.11 3.19
N ASP A 81 -12.32 3.98 3.57
CA ASP A 81 -12.27 4.64 4.88
C ASP A 81 -13.49 5.54 5.15
N PHE A 82 -14.18 6.01 4.10
CA PHE A 82 -15.41 6.79 4.26
C PHE A 82 -16.60 5.94 4.72
N ILE A 83 -16.52 4.62 4.64
CA ILE A 83 -17.57 3.70 5.08
C ILE A 83 -17.10 3.03 6.37
N PRO A 84 -17.70 3.34 7.54
CA PRO A 84 -17.28 2.77 8.81
C PRO A 84 -17.44 1.24 8.81
N MET A 85 -16.53 0.54 9.48
CA MET A 85 -16.61 -0.92 9.64
C MET A 85 -17.50 -1.34 10.82
N THR A 86 -18.42 -0.45 11.22
CA THR A 86 -19.36 -0.71 12.32
C THR A 86 -20.43 -1.69 11.90
N SER A 87 -20.75 -2.62 12.79
CA SER A 87 -21.86 -3.58 12.63
C SER A 87 -22.81 -3.45 13.82
N ASP A 88 -24.11 -3.55 13.55
CA ASP A 88 -25.18 -3.52 14.55
C ASP A 88 -26.29 -4.44 14.05
N GLU A 89 -26.42 -5.60 14.68
CA GLU A 89 -27.42 -6.61 14.29
C GLU A 89 -28.86 -6.11 14.52
N SER A 90 -29.08 -5.27 15.52
CA SER A 90 -30.43 -4.75 15.82
C SER A 90 -30.95 -3.85 14.71
N ASN A 91 -30.07 -3.16 14.02
CA ASN A 91 -30.35 -2.27 12.90
C ASN A 91 -30.01 -2.87 11.52
N ARG A 92 -29.66 -4.16 11.46
CA ARG A 92 -29.23 -4.83 10.21
C ARG A 92 -28.05 -4.12 9.52
N LEU A 93 -27.21 -3.47 10.28
CA LEU A 93 -26.01 -2.81 9.80
C LEU A 93 -24.86 -3.82 9.81
N ASN A 94 -24.29 -4.10 8.66
CA ASN A 94 -23.15 -4.98 8.49
C ASN A 94 -21.99 -4.23 7.86
N GLN A 95 -20.94 -3.94 8.65
CA GLN A 95 -19.75 -3.24 8.21
C GLN A 95 -20.03 -1.92 7.45
N GLY A 96 -20.97 -1.12 8.00
CA GLY A 96 -21.35 0.16 7.42
C GLY A 96 -22.37 0.09 6.28
N VAL A 97 -22.94 -1.08 6.02
CA VAL A 97 -23.95 -1.29 5.00
C VAL A 97 -25.23 -1.85 5.64
N PHE A 98 -26.33 -1.16 5.48
CA PHE A 98 -27.65 -1.67 5.88
C PHE A 98 -28.13 -2.68 4.85
N VAL A 99 -28.61 -3.82 5.32
CA VAL A 99 -29.02 -4.92 4.45
C VAL A 99 -30.47 -5.35 4.71
N ASP A 100 -31.13 -5.84 3.67
CA ASP A 100 -32.44 -6.47 3.77
C ASP A 100 -32.35 -7.89 4.36
N ASP A 101 -33.49 -8.57 4.48
CA ASP A 101 -33.59 -9.95 4.99
C ASP A 101 -32.81 -10.97 4.12
N TRP A 102 -32.48 -10.63 2.89
CA TRP A 102 -31.73 -11.45 1.95
C TRP A 102 -30.24 -11.08 1.88
N GLY A 103 -29.81 -10.08 2.68
CA GLY A 103 -28.43 -9.57 2.67
C GLY A 103 -28.12 -8.65 1.50
N ARG A 104 -29.14 -8.07 0.82
CA ARG A 104 -28.92 -7.07 -0.22
C ARG A 104 -28.73 -5.70 0.39
N PRO A 105 -27.78 -4.90 -0.09
CA PRO A 105 -27.58 -3.52 0.37
C PRO A 105 -28.85 -2.67 0.14
N GLU A 106 -29.31 -1.99 1.18
CA GLU A 106 -30.37 -0.99 1.12
C GLU A 106 -29.81 0.42 1.23
N LYS A 107 -28.85 0.64 2.15
CA LYS A 107 -28.20 1.93 2.37
C LYS A 107 -26.75 1.75 2.79
N TYR A 108 -25.97 2.77 2.58
CA TYR A 108 -24.59 2.87 3.04
C TYR A 108 -24.46 3.97 4.07
N LEU A 109 -23.78 3.68 5.18
CA LEU A 109 -23.38 4.67 6.17
C LEU A 109 -22.09 5.32 5.71
N VAL A 110 -22.08 6.62 5.49
CA VAL A 110 -20.96 7.34 4.91
C VAL A 110 -20.55 8.48 5.83
N TYR A 111 -19.26 8.65 6.12
CA TYR A 111 -18.76 9.83 6.80
C TYR A 111 -18.94 11.08 5.93
N LYS A 112 -19.43 12.18 6.51
CA LYS A 112 -19.62 13.45 5.81
C LYS A 112 -18.31 14.14 5.43
N SER A 113 -17.23 13.83 6.14
CA SER A 113 -15.90 14.36 5.89
C SER A 113 -14.86 13.24 6.03
N ARG A 114 -13.65 13.48 5.52
CA ARG A 114 -12.57 12.49 5.58
C ARG A 114 -12.33 12.05 7.02
N PRO A 115 -12.32 10.74 7.30
CA PRO A 115 -12.10 10.25 8.66
C PRO A 115 -10.70 10.60 9.14
N VAL A 116 -10.66 11.18 10.36
CA VAL A 116 -9.42 11.54 11.06
C VAL A 116 -9.42 10.82 12.40
N SER A 117 -8.32 10.15 12.74
CA SER A 117 -8.18 9.44 14.01
C SER A 117 -8.48 10.32 15.22
N GLY A 118 -9.27 9.79 16.15
CA GLY A 118 -9.56 10.43 17.43
C GLY A 118 -10.69 11.47 17.42
N ARG A 119 -11.40 11.64 16.33
CA ARG A 119 -12.56 12.54 16.24
C ARG A 119 -13.85 11.77 16.04
N GLN A 120 -14.92 12.16 16.77
CA GLN A 120 -16.25 11.64 16.45
C GLN A 120 -16.70 12.24 15.12
N MET A 121 -17.00 11.36 14.16
CA MET A 121 -17.32 11.76 12.79
C MET A 121 -18.83 11.70 12.58
N GLU A 122 -19.38 12.76 11.98
CA GLU A 122 -20.75 12.73 11.51
C GLU A 122 -20.90 11.85 10.29
N THR A 123 -21.98 11.06 10.28
CA THR A 123 -22.34 10.18 9.17
C THR A 123 -23.59 10.67 8.45
N LYS A 124 -23.73 10.25 7.20
CA LYS A 124 -24.93 10.34 6.37
C LYS A 124 -25.31 8.97 5.85
N GLU A 125 -26.59 8.72 5.64
CA GLU A 125 -27.06 7.54 4.94
C GLU A 125 -27.20 7.86 3.45
N VAL A 126 -26.76 6.92 2.60
CA VAL A 126 -26.87 7.00 1.14
C VAL A 126 -27.56 5.75 0.65
N ASP A 127 -28.65 5.90 -0.10
CA ASP A 127 -29.40 4.77 -0.66
C ASP A 127 -28.51 3.93 -1.59
N ALA A 128 -28.67 2.62 -1.55
CA ALA A 128 -27.85 1.71 -2.37
C ALA A 128 -28.03 1.93 -3.87
N GLU A 129 -29.21 2.38 -4.31
CA GLU A 129 -29.46 2.74 -5.71
C GLU A 129 -28.59 3.90 -6.21
N ARG A 130 -28.09 4.72 -5.29
CA ARG A 130 -27.21 5.87 -5.57
C ARG A 130 -25.73 5.60 -5.28
N MET A 131 -25.39 4.37 -4.91
CA MET A 131 -24.03 4.00 -4.57
C MET A 131 -23.50 2.94 -5.52
N LEU A 132 -22.46 3.28 -6.27
CA LEU A 132 -21.67 2.30 -6.98
C LEU A 132 -20.64 1.71 -6.02
N HIS A 133 -20.69 0.41 -5.80
CA HIS A 133 -19.75 -0.31 -4.95
C HIS A 133 -19.03 -1.37 -5.76
N LEU A 134 -17.78 -1.08 -6.15
CA LEU A 134 -16.89 -2.05 -6.79
C LEU A 134 -16.07 -2.74 -5.71
N LYS A 135 -16.09 -4.07 -5.67
CA LYS A 135 -15.40 -4.86 -4.64
C LYS A 135 -14.87 -6.18 -5.16
N PHE A 136 -13.72 -6.62 -4.62
CA PHE A 136 -13.25 -7.98 -4.78
C PHE A 136 -13.85 -8.86 -3.68
N VAL A 137 -14.60 -9.88 -4.11
CA VAL A 137 -15.29 -10.80 -3.22
C VAL A 137 -14.68 -12.18 -3.37
N ARG A 138 -14.27 -12.78 -2.27
CA ARG A 138 -13.69 -14.14 -2.22
C ARG A 138 -14.61 -15.15 -1.53
N ARG A 139 -15.66 -14.70 -0.86
CA ARG A 139 -16.60 -15.52 -0.09
C ARG A 139 -18.03 -15.11 -0.41
N LEU A 140 -18.94 -16.09 -0.40
CA LEU A 140 -20.36 -15.82 -0.49
C LEU A 140 -20.80 -14.94 0.71
N HIS A 141 -21.76 -14.06 0.49
CA HIS A 141 -22.26 -13.08 1.48
C HIS A 141 -21.22 -12.10 2.03
N GLN A 142 -20.08 -11.96 1.40
CA GLN A 142 -19.07 -10.96 1.77
C GLN A 142 -19.57 -9.55 1.42
N MET A 143 -19.72 -8.69 2.44
CA MET A 143 -20.25 -7.35 2.26
C MET A 143 -19.17 -6.37 1.75
N ARG A 144 -18.01 -6.38 2.36
CA ARG A 144 -16.89 -5.47 2.02
C ARG A 144 -15.85 -6.16 1.15
N GLY A 145 -15.16 -5.37 0.34
CA GLY A 145 -14.08 -5.86 -0.50
C GLY A 145 -12.82 -6.25 0.29
N THR A 146 -11.99 -7.11 -0.27
CA THR A 146 -10.69 -7.49 0.29
C THR A 146 -9.60 -7.19 -0.72
N SER A 147 -8.56 -6.48 -0.30
CA SER A 147 -7.41 -6.14 -1.17
C SER A 147 -6.84 -7.37 -1.85
N LEU A 148 -6.50 -7.25 -3.13
CA LEU A 148 -5.75 -8.28 -3.84
C LEU A 148 -4.36 -8.48 -3.24
N LEU A 149 -3.80 -7.43 -2.63
CA LEU A 149 -2.48 -7.46 -2.01
C LEU A 149 -2.48 -8.15 -0.64
N SER A 150 -3.66 -8.42 -0.03
CA SER A 150 -3.75 -8.99 1.33
C SER A 150 -2.98 -10.30 1.50
N GLY A 151 -2.95 -11.15 0.46
CA GLY A 151 -2.24 -12.43 0.51
C GLY A 151 -0.71 -12.32 0.37
N VAL A 152 -0.21 -11.18 -0.12
CA VAL A 152 1.22 -11.00 -0.42
C VAL A 152 1.92 -10.02 0.53
N LEU A 153 1.17 -9.21 1.30
CA LEU A 153 1.74 -8.18 2.17
C LEU A 153 2.78 -8.71 3.16
N ILE A 154 2.50 -9.83 3.82
CA ILE A 154 3.42 -10.44 4.80
C ILE A 154 4.73 -10.85 4.11
N ARG A 155 4.63 -11.43 2.90
CA ARG A 155 5.82 -11.85 2.14
C ARG A 155 6.63 -10.66 1.63
N LEU A 156 5.95 -9.58 1.21
CA LEU A 156 6.62 -8.33 0.82
C LEU A 156 7.34 -7.69 2.01
N SER A 157 6.74 -7.72 3.20
CA SER A 157 7.40 -7.27 4.44
C SER A 157 8.64 -8.10 4.74
N ALA A 158 8.53 -9.43 4.71
CA ALA A 158 9.66 -10.32 4.93
C ALA A 158 10.78 -10.14 3.89
N LEU A 159 10.43 -9.91 2.63
CA LEU A 159 11.41 -9.61 1.58
C LEU A 159 12.15 -8.29 1.85
N LYS A 160 11.42 -7.24 2.26
CA LYS A 160 12.01 -5.97 2.65
C LYS A 160 12.96 -6.12 3.84
N GLU A 161 12.55 -6.82 4.89
CA GLU A 161 13.39 -7.08 6.07
C GLU A 161 14.68 -7.84 5.70
N TYR A 162 14.57 -8.78 4.76
CA TYR A 162 15.73 -9.48 4.23
C TYR A 162 16.66 -8.53 3.46
N GLU A 163 16.14 -7.68 2.57
CA GLU A 163 16.93 -6.69 1.83
C GLU A 163 17.63 -5.71 2.79
N ASP A 164 16.95 -5.22 3.82
CA ASP A 164 17.50 -4.34 4.85
C ASP A 164 18.62 -5.04 5.66
N SER A 165 18.46 -6.33 5.96
CA SER A 165 19.47 -7.15 6.65
C SER A 165 20.71 -7.35 5.79
N GLU A 166 20.55 -7.64 4.49
CA GLU A 166 21.65 -7.76 3.54
C GLU A 166 22.42 -6.44 3.37
N LEU A 167 21.70 -5.33 3.30
CA LEU A 167 22.30 -3.99 3.22
C LEU A 167 23.13 -3.69 4.48
N THR A 168 22.60 -4.04 5.65
CA THR A 168 23.30 -3.88 6.93
C THR A 168 24.55 -4.75 6.99
N ALA A 169 24.44 -6.01 6.58
CA ALA A 169 25.57 -6.94 6.51
C ALA A 169 26.66 -6.45 5.53
N ALA A 170 26.25 -5.89 4.37
CA ALA A 170 27.18 -5.31 3.41
C ALA A 170 27.89 -4.07 3.97
N ARG A 171 27.19 -3.22 4.74
CA ARG A 171 27.79 -2.06 5.42
C ARG A 171 28.82 -2.48 6.46
N ILE A 172 28.51 -3.50 7.26
CA ILE A 172 29.45 -4.08 8.25
C ILE A 172 30.66 -4.66 7.53
N ALA A 173 30.46 -5.39 6.44
CA ALA A 173 31.53 -5.95 5.63
C ALA A 173 32.44 -4.87 5.03
N ALA A 174 31.87 -3.77 4.57
CA ALA A 174 32.62 -2.64 4.03
C ALA A 174 33.41 -1.85 5.08
N ALA A 175 33.01 -1.95 6.37
CA ALA A 175 33.71 -1.30 7.47
C ALA A 175 35.01 -2.02 7.89
N LEU A 176 35.46 -3.05 7.14
CA LEU A 176 36.70 -3.79 7.36
C LEU A 176 36.99 -4.07 8.85
N GLY A 177 36.23 -4.98 9.43
CA GLY A 177 36.50 -5.44 10.79
C GLY A 177 37.78 -6.32 10.81
N MET A 178 38.81 -5.86 11.51
CA MET A 178 39.94 -6.69 11.88
C MET A 178 39.80 -7.10 13.34
N TYR A 179 40.23 -8.29 13.67
CA TYR A 179 40.34 -8.74 15.05
C TYR A 179 41.70 -9.33 15.28
N ILE A 180 42.23 -9.16 16.50
CA ILE A 180 43.47 -9.79 16.94
C ILE A 180 43.11 -11.08 17.66
N ARG A 181 43.56 -12.19 17.13
CA ARG A 181 43.46 -13.49 17.78
C ARG A 181 44.70 -13.67 18.65
N LYS A 182 44.51 -13.84 19.97
CA LYS A 182 45.55 -14.22 20.88
C LYS A 182 45.71 -15.74 20.82
N GLY A 183 46.91 -16.21 20.58
CA GLY A 183 47.26 -17.62 20.63
C GLY A 183 47.15 -18.17 22.09
N ASP A 184 47.45 -19.45 22.25
CA ASP A 184 47.24 -20.19 23.48
C ASP A 184 47.86 -19.47 24.69
N GLY A 185 47.05 -19.24 25.73
CA GLY A 185 47.38 -18.41 26.90
C GLY A 185 48.49 -18.95 27.83
N GLN A 186 49.19 -20.03 27.44
CA GLN A 186 50.31 -20.60 28.22
C GLN A 186 51.67 -19.92 27.98
N SER A 187 51.78 -19.00 27.02
CA SER A 187 53.03 -18.30 26.71
C SER A 187 53.11 -16.87 27.29
N TYR A 188 52.15 -16.44 28.05
CA TYR A 188 52.21 -15.19 28.76
C TYR A 188 52.77 -15.40 30.17
N GLU A 189 54.08 -15.35 30.31
CA GLU A 189 54.68 -15.02 31.60
C GLU A 189 54.24 -13.60 31.98
N THR A 190 53.40 -13.55 32.98
CA THR A 190 52.98 -12.30 33.61
C THR A 190 54.18 -11.77 34.40
N ASP A 191 54.98 -10.90 33.81
CA ASP A 191 55.88 -10.06 34.62
C ASP A 191 54.99 -9.18 35.49
N GLY A 192 54.95 -9.52 36.76
CA GLY A 192 53.99 -9.07 37.78
C GLY A 192 54.14 -7.60 38.18
N ASN A 193 54.24 -6.65 37.25
CA ASN A 193 54.34 -5.26 37.63
C ASN A 193 53.77 -4.24 36.61
N ASP A 194 52.72 -4.57 35.89
CA ASP A 194 52.01 -3.57 35.09
C ASP A 194 50.51 -3.60 35.32
N SER A 195 50.09 -2.94 36.41
CA SER A 195 48.71 -2.61 36.74
C SER A 195 48.23 -1.35 35.94
N LYS A 196 48.56 -1.26 34.69
CA LYS A 196 47.90 -0.40 33.70
C LYS A 196 47.56 -1.27 32.50
N GLU A 197 46.29 -1.64 32.41
CA GLU A 197 45.69 -2.06 31.14
C GLU A 197 45.99 -0.98 30.12
N ASN A 198 47.04 -1.15 29.32
CA ASN A 198 47.26 -0.39 28.10
C ASN A 198 46.12 -0.77 27.16
N GLU A 199 45.05 -0.03 27.18
CA GLU A 199 44.07 0.00 26.08
C GLU A 199 44.87 0.38 24.82
N ARG A 200 45.15 -0.61 24.00
CA ARG A 200 45.85 -0.45 22.73
C ARG A 200 44.82 -0.01 21.70
N GLU A 201 44.73 1.28 21.44
CA GLU A 201 43.93 1.78 20.32
C GLU A 201 44.68 1.52 19.01
N LEU A 202 44.17 0.58 18.23
CA LEU A 202 44.65 0.33 16.88
C LEU A 202 43.82 1.17 15.90
N THR A 203 44.42 2.18 15.32
CA THR A 203 43.76 2.98 14.27
C THR A 203 43.82 2.24 12.95
N ILE A 204 42.65 1.87 12.41
CA ILE A 204 42.54 1.18 11.12
C ILE A 204 42.57 2.23 10.02
N GLN A 205 43.62 2.20 9.17
CA GLN A 205 43.70 3.01 7.94
C GLN A 205 44.07 2.13 6.75
N PRO A 206 43.55 2.41 5.55
CA PRO A 206 43.93 1.67 4.35
C PRO A 206 45.44 1.78 4.08
N GLY A 207 46.13 0.66 3.93
CA GLY A 207 47.56 0.61 3.62
C GLY A 207 48.49 0.62 4.82
N ILE A 208 48.02 0.57 6.06
CA ILE A 208 48.89 0.40 7.25
C ILE A 208 49.39 -1.03 7.34
N ILE A 209 50.71 -1.17 7.61
CA ILE A 209 51.33 -2.45 7.98
C ILE A 209 51.45 -2.46 9.49
N TYR A 210 50.84 -3.45 10.11
CA TYR A 210 50.93 -3.66 11.57
C TYR A 210 52.12 -4.56 11.87
N ASP A 211 53.23 -3.99 12.32
CA ASP A 211 54.46 -4.67 12.73
C ASP A 211 54.61 -4.81 14.25
N ASP A 212 53.68 -4.21 15.00
CA ASP A 212 53.70 -4.17 16.47
C ASP A 212 52.90 -5.33 17.12
N LEU A 213 52.84 -6.49 16.47
CA LEU A 213 52.16 -7.67 16.99
C LEU A 213 53.06 -8.37 18.03
N LYS A 214 52.48 -8.75 19.17
CA LYS A 214 53.16 -9.58 20.17
C LYS A 214 53.29 -11.02 19.65
N PRO A 215 54.35 -11.75 20.08
CA PRO A 215 54.50 -13.17 19.74
C PRO A 215 53.23 -13.96 20.09
N GLY A 216 52.64 -14.65 19.10
CA GLY A 216 51.41 -15.42 19.27
C GLY A 216 50.13 -14.63 18.97
N GLU A 217 50.21 -13.37 18.56
CA GLU A 217 49.06 -12.60 18.05
C GLU A 217 48.96 -12.76 16.52
N GLU A 218 47.78 -13.07 16.06
CA GLU A 218 47.45 -13.11 14.62
C GLU A 218 46.35 -12.12 14.30
N ILE A 219 46.52 -11.39 13.20
CA ILE A 219 45.44 -10.52 12.66
C ILE A 219 44.53 -11.36 11.81
N GLY A 220 43.28 -11.47 12.24
CA GLY A 220 42.19 -12.02 11.42
C GLY A 220 41.38 -10.89 10.78
N MET A 221 41.18 -10.96 9.49
CA MET A 221 40.15 -10.15 8.85
C MET A 221 38.82 -10.86 8.97
N VAL A 222 37.77 -10.12 9.33
CA VAL A 222 36.40 -10.62 9.20
C VAL A 222 36.09 -10.69 7.71
N LYS A 223 36.35 -11.86 7.10
CA LYS A 223 35.89 -12.14 5.73
C LYS A 223 34.38 -12.25 5.76
N SER A 224 33.72 -11.26 5.18
CA SER A 224 32.31 -11.37 4.91
C SER A 224 32.13 -11.79 3.46
N ASP A 225 31.45 -12.90 3.21
CA ASP A 225 31.03 -13.32 1.87
C ASP A 225 29.87 -12.46 1.35
N ARG A 226 29.82 -11.22 1.78
CA ARG A 226 28.78 -10.23 1.40
C ARG A 226 29.35 -9.20 0.43
N PRO A 227 28.56 -8.75 -0.60
CA PRO A 227 27.14 -9.09 -0.80
C PRO A 227 26.92 -10.53 -1.29
N ASN A 228 25.81 -11.14 -0.84
CA ASN A 228 25.46 -12.51 -1.20
C ASN A 228 25.20 -12.60 -2.72
N PRO A 229 25.97 -13.41 -3.48
CA PRO A 229 25.78 -13.55 -4.93
C PRO A 229 24.40 -14.13 -5.30
N ASN A 230 23.74 -14.80 -4.37
CA ASN A 230 22.41 -15.37 -4.58
C ASN A 230 21.25 -14.42 -4.24
N LEU A 231 21.53 -13.18 -3.79
CA LEU A 231 20.51 -12.21 -3.41
C LEU A 231 19.50 -11.97 -4.55
N GLU A 232 20.00 -11.74 -5.75
CA GLU A 232 19.16 -11.49 -6.92
C GLU A 232 18.28 -12.70 -7.28
N THR A 233 18.87 -13.89 -7.27
CA THR A 233 18.14 -15.12 -7.56
C THR A 233 17.05 -15.39 -6.53
N PHE A 234 17.36 -15.21 -5.25
CA PHE A 234 16.40 -15.35 -4.16
C PHE A 234 15.26 -14.33 -4.28
N ARG A 235 15.61 -13.05 -4.46
CA ARG A 235 14.64 -11.97 -4.67
C ARG A 235 13.70 -12.24 -5.84
N ASN A 236 14.26 -12.59 -6.99
CA ASN A 236 13.47 -12.89 -8.19
C ASN A 236 12.58 -14.12 -7.98
N GLY A 237 13.05 -15.16 -7.31
CA GLY A 237 12.25 -16.31 -6.95
C GLY A 237 11.09 -15.96 -6.03
N GLN A 238 11.30 -15.09 -5.04
CA GLN A 238 10.23 -14.59 -4.17
C GLN A 238 9.21 -13.75 -4.94
N LEU A 239 9.66 -12.81 -5.78
CA LEU A 239 8.76 -11.97 -6.60
C LEU A 239 7.92 -12.80 -7.57
N LEU A 240 8.51 -13.81 -8.23
CA LEU A 240 7.76 -14.72 -9.09
C LEU A 240 6.71 -15.52 -8.30
N SER A 241 7.04 -15.99 -7.10
CA SER A 241 6.07 -16.65 -6.22
C SER A 241 4.91 -15.73 -5.84
N LEU A 242 5.15 -14.43 -5.67
CA LEU A 242 4.11 -13.44 -5.35
C LEU A 242 3.16 -13.19 -6.52
N ILE A 243 3.66 -13.22 -7.76
CA ILE A 243 2.84 -13.06 -8.96
C ILE A 243 1.80 -14.19 -9.08
N HIS A 244 2.11 -15.40 -8.65
CA HIS A 244 1.20 -16.55 -8.72
C HIS A 244 0.13 -16.54 -7.60
N ILE A 245 0.28 -15.75 -6.56
CA ILE A 245 -0.68 -15.64 -5.46
C ILE A 245 -1.78 -14.65 -5.79
#